data_ab07d4c538bacb097d018135f5aa65d5
#
_entry.id   ab07d4c538bacb097d018135f5aa65d5
#
_cell.length_a   1.000
_cell.length_b   1.000
_cell.length_c   1.000
_cell.angle_alpha   90.00
_cell.angle_beta   90.00
_cell.angle_gamma   90.00
#
_symmetry.space_group_name_H-M   'P 1'
#
loop_
_entity.id
_entity.type
_entity.pdbx_description
1 polymer ?
#
loop_
_entity_poly.entity_id
_entity_poly.type
_entity_poly.pdbx_seq_one_letter_code
_entity_poly.pdbx_strand_id
1 'polypeptide(L)'
;KVAAKIGIPYYSVSFEKEYWDRVFQYFLTEYKAGRTPNPDVLCNKEIKFKAFLEYAEELDADYIAMGHYAQKTVDADGTAHMLRGADGNKDQTYFLSQISQQQLAKAMFPIGDLEKPEVRRIAEEAGLATAHKKDSTGICFIGERNFRHFLSEFLPAQPGKMETPDGTGTVYNYNGTN
;
A
#
# COMPACT_ATOMS: atom_id res chain seq x y z
N LYS A 1 10.19 -1.80 -19.20
CA LYS A 1 11.65 -2.08 -19.23
C LYS A 1 11.96 -3.42 -18.56
N VAL A 2 11.52 -3.67 -17.28
CA VAL A 2 11.79 -4.92 -16.55
C VAL A 2 11.23 -6.13 -17.29
N ALA A 3 9.93 -6.15 -17.60
CA ALA A 3 9.27 -7.26 -18.30
C ALA A 3 9.96 -7.59 -19.65
N ALA A 4 10.35 -6.55 -20.40
CA ALA A 4 11.10 -6.75 -21.64
C ALA A 4 12.51 -7.33 -21.41
N LYS A 5 13.17 -7.01 -20.29
CA LYS A 5 14.48 -7.55 -19.94
C LYS A 5 14.44 -9.04 -19.62
N ILE A 6 13.40 -9.47 -18.90
CA ILE A 6 13.22 -10.87 -18.51
C ILE A 6 12.37 -11.69 -19.49
N GLY A 7 11.86 -11.05 -20.56
CA GLY A 7 11.16 -11.75 -21.65
C GLY A 7 9.75 -12.23 -21.31
N ILE A 8 9.05 -11.55 -20.38
CA ILE A 8 7.67 -11.90 -20.02
C ILE A 8 6.67 -10.90 -20.63
N PRO A 9 5.42 -11.31 -20.87
CA PRO A 9 4.34 -10.42 -21.30
C PRO A 9 4.11 -9.29 -20.28
N TYR A 10 3.70 -8.13 -20.80
CA TYR A 10 3.34 -6.97 -19.97
C TYR A 10 1.95 -6.48 -20.36
N TYR A 11 1.08 -6.39 -19.39
CA TYR A 11 -0.26 -5.82 -19.51
C TYR A 11 -0.38 -4.60 -18.62
N SER A 12 -1.24 -3.68 -18.99
CA SER A 12 -1.54 -2.49 -18.19
C SER A 12 -3.05 -2.39 -17.99
N VAL A 13 -3.44 -2.19 -16.73
CA VAL A 13 -4.82 -1.96 -16.33
C VAL A 13 -4.85 -0.75 -15.42
N SER A 14 -5.89 0.09 -15.54
CA SER A 14 -6.10 1.25 -14.66
C SER A 14 -7.21 0.93 -13.65
N PHE A 15 -6.93 1.19 -12.40
CA PHE A 15 -7.88 1.12 -11.29
C PHE A 15 -8.14 2.51 -10.69
N GLU A 16 -8.01 3.56 -11.48
CA GLU A 16 -8.21 4.94 -11.01
C GLU A 16 -9.62 5.16 -10.45
N LYS A 17 -10.64 4.61 -11.15
CA LYS A 17 -12.03 4.72 -10.73
C LYS A 17 -12.27 3.97 -9.42
N GLU A 18 -11.82 2.72 -9.31
CA GLU A 18 -11.95 1.89 -8.11
C GLU A 18 -11.21 2.51 -6.93
N TYR A 19 -10.01 3.06 -7.16
CA TYR A 19 -9.25 3.77 -6.14
C TYR A 19 -10.00 5.01 -5.65
N TRP A 20 -10.51 5.83 -6.58
CA TRP A 20 -11.29 7.01 -6.23
C TRP A 20 -12.51 6.65 -5.38
N ASP A 21 -13.31 5.69 -5.84
CA ASP A 21 -14.59 5.33 -5.21
C ASP A 21 -14.40 4.61 -3.86
N ARG A 22 -13.42 3.69 -3.77
CA ARG A 22 -13.29 2.77 -2.62
C ARG A 22 -12.23 3.22 -1.60
N VAL A 23 -11.25 4.04 -2.00
CA VAL A 23 -10.15 4.45 -1.14
C VAL A 23 -10.17 5.95 -0.88
N PHE A 24 -10.14 6.75 -1.95
CA PHE A 24 -9.92 8.18 -1.82
C PHE A 24 -11.13 8.92 -1.23
N GLN A 25 -12.34 8.58 -1.63
CA GLN A 25 -13.55 9.18 -1.04
C GLN A 25 -13.67 8.86 0.45
N TYR A 26 -13.38 7.63 0.85
CA TYR A 26 -13.33 7.26 2.26
C TYR A 26 -12.26 8.08 3.00
N PHE A 27 -11.07 8.18 2.44
CA PHE A 27 -9.97 8.98 2.98
C PHE A 27 -10.40 10.44 3.23
N LEU A 28 -11.03 11.09 2.26
CA LEU A 28 -11.53 12.46 2.43
C LEU A 28 -12.63 12.56 3.50
N THR A 29 -13.52 11.58 3.56
CA THR A 29 -14.60 11.53 4.54
C THR A 29 -14.07 11.43 5.98
N GLU A 30 -13.06 10.58 6.19
CA GLU A 30 -12.42 10.41 7.49
C GLU A 30 -11.69 11.70 7.94
N TYR A 31 -10.96 12.35 7.02
CA TYR A 31 -10.33 13.63 7.32
C TYR A 31 -11.35 14.73 7.66
N LYS A 32 -12.46 14.81 6.92
CA LYS A 32 -13.55 15.75 7.24
C LYS A 32 -14.12 15.52 8.63
N ALA A 33 -14.14 14.28 9.08
CA ALA A 33 -14.60 13.91 10.42
C ALA A 33 -13.51 14.04 11.51
N GLY A 34 -12.34 14.60 11.17
CA GLY A 34 -11.23 14.78 12.12
C GLY A 34 -10.46 13.50 12.46
N ARG A 35 -10.61 12.44 11.68
CA ARG A 35 -9.88 11.18 11.84
C ARG A 35 -8.75 11.09 10.81
N THR A 36 -7.69 10.36 11.14
CA THR A 36 -6.54 10.15 10.25
C THR A 36 -6.59 8.71 9.68
N PRO A 37 -7.12 8.52 8.46
CA PRO A 37 -7.19 7.21 7.83
C PRO A 37 -5.83 6.78 7.28
N ASN A 38 -5.67 5.46 7.11
CA ASN A 38 -4.52 4.92 6.39
C ASN A 38 -4.94 4.46 4.98
N PRO A 39 -4.70 5.26 3.93
CA PRO A 39 -5.10 4.94 2.57
C PRO A 39 -4.32 3.75 2.00
N ASP A 40 -3.10 3.46 2.47
CA ASP A 40 -2.30 2.35 1.97
C ASP A 40 -2.85 0.99 2.41
N VAL A 41 -3.34 0.89 3.65
CA VAL A 41 -4.04 -0.32 4.14
C VAL A 41 -5.30 -0.56 3.31
N LEU A 42 -6.07 0.48 3.05
CA LEU A 42 -7.30 0.39 2.27
C LEU A 42 -7.01 0.10 0.79
N CYS A 43 -5.96 0.70 0.21
CA CYS A 43 -5.51 0.42 -1.14
C CYS A 43 -5.10 -1.06 -1.31
N ASN A 44 -4.39 -1.62 -0.35
CA ASN A 44 -4.07 -3.04 -0.38
C ASN A 44 -5.35 -3.89 -0.39
N LYS A 45 -6.27 -3.64 0.54
CA LYS A 45 -7.53 -4.38 0.66
C LYS A 45 -8.40 -4.29 -0.60
N GLU A 46 -8.69 -3.07 -1.07
CA GLU A 46 -9.74 -2.84 -2.07
C GLU A 46 -9.21 -2.85 -3.52
N ILE A 47 -7.94 -2.50 -3.72
CA ILE A 47 -7.36 -2.42 -5.07
C ILE A 47 -6.45 -3.61 -5.35
N LYS A 48 -5.36 -3.79 -4.58
CA LYS A 48 -4.35 -4.80 -4.90
C LYS A 48 -4.83 -6.23 -4.66
N PHE A 49 -5.56 -6.47 -3.57
CA PHE A 49 -6.02 -7.81 -3.20
C PHE A 49 -7.51 -8.03 -3.47
N LYS A 50 -8.20 -7.09 -4.11
CA LYS A 50 -9.57 -7.25 -4.58
C LYS A 50 -9.67 -6.94 -6.07
N ALA A 51 -9.71 -5.68 -6.50
CA ALA A 51 -9.90 -5.34 -7.91
C ALA A 51 -8.84 -5.97 -8.84
N PHE A 52 -7.57 -5.98 -8.42
CA PHE A 52 -6.51 -6.63 -9.21
C PHE A 52 -6.60 -8.16 -9.14
N LEU A 53 -7.02 -8.75 -8.03
CA LEU A 53 -7.25 -10.20 -7.95
C LEU A 53 -8.42 -10.62 -8.85
N GLU A 54 -9.55 -9.90 -8.81
CA GLU A 54 -10.70 -10.10 -9.70
C GLU A 54 -10.26 -10.06 -11.18
N TYR A 55 -9.49 -9.04 -11.56
CA TYR A 55 -8.93 -8.93 -12.91
C TYR A 55 -7.95 -10.06 -13.27
N ALA A 56 -7.14 -10.52 -12.33
CA ALA A 56 -6.23 -11.64 -12.54
C ALA A 56 -7.00 -12.97 -12.76
N GLU A 57 -8.09 -13.18 -12.02
CA GLU A 57 -8.97 -14.34 -12.18
C GLU A 57 -9.68 -14.32 -13.56
N GLU A 58 -10.06 -13.15 -14.09
CA GLU A 58 -10.56 -13.02 -15.47
C GLU A 58 -9.53 -13.42 -16.54
N LEU A 59 -8.24 -13.40 -16.18
CA LEU A 59 -7.13 -13.85 -17.02
C LEU A 59 -6.68 -15.30 -16.72
N ASP A 60 -7.53 -16.09 -16.04
CA ASP A 60 -7.26 -17.47 -15.63
C ASP A 60 -6.00 -17.62 -14.73
N ALA A 61 -5.64 -16.61 -13.95
CA ALA A 61 -4.54 -16.69 -13.01
C ALA A 61 -4.98 -17.36 -11.69
N ASP A 62 -4.23 -18.34 -11.24
CA ASP A 62 -4.47 -19.02 -9.97
C ASP A 62 -4.08 -18.16 -8.75
N TYR A 63 -3.04 -17.36 -8.90
CA TYR A 63 -2.45 -16.54 -7.83
C TYR A 63 -2.00 -15.17 -8.33
N ILE A 64 -1.92 -14.23 -7.39
CA ILE A 64 -1.24 -12.95 -7.60
C ILE A 64 0.06 -12.92 -6.79
N ALA A 65 1.17 -12.57 -7.43
CA ALA A 65 2.46 -12.38 -6.76
C ALA A 65 2.70 -10.90 -6.44
N MET A 66 2.89 -10.60 -5.16
CA MET A 66 3.07 -9.24 -4.66
C MET A 66 4.47 -9.02 -4.09
N GLY A 67 5.06 -7.88 -4.38
CA GLY A 67 6.38 -7.48 -3.88
C GLY A 67 6.37 -6.97 -2.44
N HIS A 68 5.46 -7.44 -1.59
CA HIS A 68 5.44 -7.09 -0.18
C HIS A 68 6.41 -7.95 0.63
N TYR A 69 7.07 -7.33 1.60
CA TYR A 69 7.88 -8.01 2.61
C TYR A 69 6.94 -8.58 3.68
N ALA A 70 6.32 -9.70 3.35
CA ALA A 70 5.46 -10.50 4.21
C ALA A 70 5.63 -11.97 3.83
N GLN A 71 5.27 -12.88 4.71
CA GLN A 71 5.30 -14.31 4.43
C GLN A 71 3.91 -14.93 4.60
N LYS A 72 3.72 -16.11 4.04
CA LYS A 72 2.48 -16.89 4.15
C LYS A 72 2.78 -18.33 4.39
N THR A 73 2.05 -18.95 5.32
CA THR A 73 1.94 -20.39 5.47
C THR A 73 0.51 -20.83 5.23
N VAL A 74 0.32 -22.11 4.92
CA VAL A 74 -1.01 -22.68 4.72
C VAL A 74 -1.07 -23.98 5.50
N ASP A 75 -2.06 -24.13 6.35
CA ASP A 75 -2.30 -25.34 7.11
C ASP A 75 -2.88 -26.48 6.26
N ALA A 76 -2.95 -27.67 6.81
CA ALA A 76 -3.47 -28.85 6.14
C ALA A 76 -4.96 -28.73 5.76
N ASP A 77 -5.71 -27.88 6.45
CA ASP A 77 -7.12 -27.58 6.17
C ASP A 77 -7.32 -26.45 5.14
N GLY A 78 -6.21 -25.88 4.62
CA GLY A 78 -6.22 -24.79 3.65
C GLY A 78 -6.26 -23.39 4.27
N THR A 79 -6.25 -23.25 5.60
CA THR A 79 -6.21 -21.94 6.26
C THR A 79 -4.86 -21.27 6.02
N ALA A 80 -4.89 -20.08 5.45
CA ALA A 80 -3.70 -19.27 5.20
C ALA A 80 -3.39 -18.34 6.37
N HIS A 81 -2.14 -18.32 6.80
CA HIS A 81 -1.64 -17.45 7.88
C HIS A 81 -0.63 -16.47 7.32
N MET A 82 -0.80 -15.19 7.67
CA MET A 82 0.18 -14.16 7.35
C MET A 82 1.25 -14.13 8.43
N LEU A 83 2.49 -14.15 8.02
CA LEU A 83 3.66 -14.00 8.88
C LEU A 83 4.44 -12.75 8.51
N ARG A 84 5.17 -12.23 9.48
CA ARG A 84 6.06 -11.08 9.26
C ARG A 84 7.13 -11.39 8.22
N GLY A 85 7.53 -10.39 7.45
CA GLY A 85 8.69 -10.49 6.57
C GLY A 85 9.97 -10.78 7.36
N ALA A 86 10.94 -11.46 6.74
CA ALA A 86 12.23 -11.75 7.36
C ALA A 86 13.02 -10.48 7.66
N ASP A 87 12.93 -9.46 6.79
CA ASP A 87 13.53 -8.14 7.03
C ASP A 87 12.67 -7.32 7.99
N GLY A 88 13.08 -7.25 9.27
CA GLY A 88 12.39 -6.51 10.30
C GLY A 88 12.30 -5.01 10.06
N ASN A 89 13.19 -4.43 9.21
CA ASN A 89 13.16 -3.01 8.83
C ASN A 89 12.22 -2.73 7.65
N LYS A 90 11.80 -3.78 6.93
CA LYS A 90 10.96 -3.69 5.73
C LYS A 90 9.64 -4.44 5.85
N ASP A 91 9.38 -5.07 6.98
CA ASP A 91 8.11 -5.78 7.22
C ASP A 91 6.91 -4.89 6.85
N GLN A 92 6.02 -5.43 6.03
CA GLN A 92 4.86 -4.73 5.49
C GLN A 92 3.52 -5.38 5.89
N THR A 93 3.53 -6.32 6.84
CA THR A 93 2.31 -6.99 7.29
C THR A 93 1.26 -6.06 7.88
N TYR A 94 1.70 -4.94 8.50
CA TYR A 94 0.80 -3.89 8.95
C TYR A 94 -0.12 -3.38 7.83
N PHE A 95 0.43 -3.16 6.64
CA PHE A 95 -0.34 -2.66 5.49
C PHE A 95 -1.28 -3.72 4.89
N LEU A 96 -1.13 -4.97 5.28
CA LEU A 96 -1.93 -6.11 4.84
C LEU A 96 -2.96 -6.58 5.89
N SER A 97 -3.07 -5.87 7.01
CA SER A 97 -3.88 -6.27 8.18
C SER A 97 -5.38 -6.41 7.88
N GLN A 98 -5.87 -5.87 6.79
CA GLN A 98 -7.29 -5.92 6.41
C GLN A 98 -7.61 -6.84 5.23
N ILE A 99 -6.66 -7.60 4.70
CA ILE A 99 -6.96 -8.57 3.65
C ILE A 99 -7.69 -9.78 4.26
N SER A 100 -8.64 -10.33 3.50
CA SER A 100 -9.43 -11.50 3.92
C SER A 100 -8.66 -12.79 3.75
N GLN A 101 -9.15 -13.86 4.37
CA GLN A 101 -8.62 -15.23 4.22
C GLN A 101 -8.61 -15.66 2.75
N GLN A 102 -9.67 -15.36 2.00
CA GLN A 102 -9.76 -15.67 0.57
C GLN A 102 -8.71 -14.93 -0.25
N GLN A 103 -8.51 -13.64 0.02
CA GLN A 103 -7.48 -12.83 -0.63
C GLN A 103 -6.06 -13.34 -0.29
N LEU A 104 -5.82 -13.66 0.98
CA LEU A 104 -4.52 -14.20 1.42
C LEU A 104 -4.23 -15.56 0.78
N ALA A 105 -5.23 -16.43 0.67
CA ALA A 105 -5.08 -17.74 0.04
C ALA A 105 -4.57 -17.63 -1.41
N LYS A 106 -5.04 -16.64 -2.17
CA LYS A 106 -4.66 -16.36 -3.56
C LYS A 106 -3.39 -15.50 -3.72
N ALA A 107 -2.81 -15.03 -2.62
CA ALA A 107 -1.61 -14.17 -2.65
C ALA A 107 -0.32 -15.00 -2.51
N MET A 108 0.73 -14.54 -3.19
CA MET A 108 2.11 -14.98 -2.99
C MET A 108 3.01 -13.78 -2.65
N PHE A 109 3.99 -13.99 -1.80
CA PHE A 109 4.97 -12.97 -1.39
C PHE A 109 6.40 -13.46 -1.66
N PRO A 110 6.86 -13.45 -2.92
CA PRO A 110 8.11 -14.10 -3.33
C PRO A 110 9.38 -13.54 -2.69
N ILE A 111 9.31 -12.36 -2.09
CA ILE A 111 10.46 -11.70 -1.43
C ILE A 111 10.32 -11.63 0.09
N GLY A 112 9.31 -12.32 0.65
CA GLY A 112 8.99 -12.21 2.07
C GLY A 112 10.05 -12.80 3.00
N ASP A 113 10.81 -13.77 2.53
CA ASP A 113 11.90 -14.44 3.23
C ASP A 113 13.28 -13.83 2.95
N LEU A 114 13.35 -12.76 2.17
CA LEU A 114 14.58 -12.08 1.79
C LEU A 114 14.71 -10.73 2.50
N GLU A 115 15.95 -10.37 2.82
CA GLU A 115 16.28 -9.01 3.23
C GLU A 115 16.39 -8.07 2.02
N LYS A 116 16.09 -6.78 2.20
CA LYS A 116 16.13 -5.77 1.13
C LYS A 116 17.47 -5.68 0.40
N PRO A 117 18.64 -5.76 1.08
CA PRO A 117 19.94 -5.79 0.39
C PRO A 117 20.06 -6.98 -0.57
N GLU A 118 19.55 -8.14 -0.18
CA GLU A 118 19.57 -9.35 -1.01
C GLU A 118 18.68 -9.21 -2.24
N VAL A 119 17.47 -8.67 -2.09
CA VAL A 119 16.57 -8.36 -3.22
C VAL A 119 17.24 -7.41 -4.20
N ARG A 120 17.99 -6.41 -3.72
CA ARG A 120 18.75 -5.48 -4.57
C ARG A 120 19.89 -6.17 -5.29
N ARG A 121 20.63 -7.04 -4.59
CA ARG A 121 21.71 -7.83 -5.19
C ARG A 121 21.19 -8.70 -6.34
N ILE A 122 20.09 -9.43 -6.12
CA ILE A 122 19.45 -10.25 -7.17
C ILE A 122 19.02 -9.40 -8.35
N ALA A 123 18.42 -8.24 -8.12
CA ALA A 123 17.99 -7.33 -9.18
C ALA A 123 19.17 -6.77 -9.98
N GLU A 124 20.30 -6.50 -9.34
CA GLU A 124 21.54 -6.03 -9.96
C GLU A 124 22.17 -7.14 -10.81
N GLU A 125 22.32 -8.34 -10.29
CA GLU A 125 22.84 -9.51 -11.02
C GLU A 125 21.97 -9.85 -12.23
N ALA A 126 20.66 -9.69 -12.13
CA ALA A 126 19.74 -9.83 -13.26
C ALA A 126 19.78 -8.64 -14.25
N GLY A 127 20.59 -7.61 -13.99
CA GLY A 127 20.73 -6.42 -14.81
C GLY A 127 19.44 -5.61 -14.93
N LEU A 128 18.63 -5.56 -13.85
CA LEU A 128 17.35 -4.84 -13.85
C LEU A 128 17.58 -3.35 -13.62
N ALA A 129 17.00 -2.52 -14.48
CA ALA A 129 17.11 -1.06 -14.40
C ALA A 129 16.54 -0.45 -13.10
N THR A 130 15.85 -1.24 -12.28
CA THR A 130 15.25 -0.83 -11.01
C THR A 130 16.06 -1.22 -9.79
N ALA A 131 17.21 -1.90 -9.94
CA ALA A 131 18.03 -2.40 -8.83
C ALA A 131 18.41 -1.29 -7.82
N HIS A 132 18.76 -0.10 -8.34
CA HIS A 132 19.12 1.07 -7.51
C HIS A 132 18.01 2.09 -7.33
N LYS A 133 16.77 1.75 -7.73
CA LYS A 133 15.64 2.68 -7.57
C LYS A 133 15.41 2.96 -6.09
N LYS A 134 15.25 4.26 -5.75
CA LYS A 134 14.88 4.71 -4.42
C LYS A 134 13.54 4.09 -3.99
N ASP A 135 13.40 3.79 -2.71
CA ASP A 135 12.12 3.34 -2.17
C ASP A 135 11.08 4.46 -2.31
N SER A 136 9.87 4.11 -2.68
CA SER A 136 8.77 5.08 -2.74
C SER A 136 8.34 5.46 -1.32
N THR A 137 8.18 6.77 -1.08
CA THR A 137 7.73 7.33 0.19
C THR A 137 6.36 8.00 0.10
N GLY A 138 5.77 8.00 -1.10
CA GLY A 138 4.46 8.59 -1.36
C GLY A 138 3.29 7.64 -1.09
N ILE A 139 2.10 8.21 -0.93
CA ILE A 139 0.85 7.46 -0.82
C ILE A 139 0.56 6.76 -2.15
N CYS A 140 0.08 5.52 -2.09
CA CYS A 140 -0.31 4.74 -3.27
C CYS A 140 -1.25 5.53 -4.19
N PHE A 141 -1.02 5.50 -5.50
CA PHE A 141 -1.73 6.21 -6.57
C PHE A 141 -1.61 7.74 -6.55
N ILE A 142 -1.26 8.35 -5.42
CA ILE A 142 -1.07 9.81 -5.31
C ILE A 142 0.38 10.19 -5.61
N GLY A 143 1.34 9.34 -5.20
CA GLY A 143 2.76 9.55 -5.39
C GLY A 143 3.39 10.52 -4.38
N GLU A 144 4.62 10.93 -4.66
CA GLU A 144 5.36 11.86 -3.81
C GLU A 144 4.88 13.30 -4.08
N ARG A 145 4.11 13.84 -3.15
CA ARG A 145 3.62 15.23 -3.16
C ARG A 145 3.73 15.83 -1.77
N ASN A 146 3.75 17.15 -1.70
CA ASN A 146 3.51 17.82 -0.42
C ASN A 146 2.08 17.50 0.03
N PHE A 147 1.96 16.65 1.03
CA PHE A 147 0.68 16.10 1.48
C PHE A 147 -0.31 17.18 1.92
N ARG A 148 0.17 18.21 2.62
CA ARG A 148 -0.66 19.32 3.07
C ARG A 148 -1.23 20.10 1.89
N HIS A 149 -0.40 20.41 0.89
CA HIS A 149 -0.84 21.12 -0.31
C HIS A 149 -1.87 20.28 -1.07
N PHE A 150 -1.57 19.00 -1.30
CA PHE A 150 -2.50 18.07 -1.95
C PHE A 150 -3.84 17.97 -1.22
N LEU A 151 -3.83 17.81 0.10
CA LEU A 151 -5.06 17.71 0.87
C LEU A 151 -5.89 18.99 0.82
N SER A 152 -5.25 20.17 0.76
CA SER A 152 -5.93 21.47 0.69
C SER A 152 -6.72 21.68 -0.60
N GLU A 153 -6.42 20.94 -1.68
CA GLU A 153 -7.19 20.98 -2.93
C GLU A 153 -8.61 20.37 -2.75
N PHE A 154 -8.76 19.44 -1.81
CA PHE A 154 -10.02 18.74 -1.54
C PHE A 154 -10.68 19.18 -0.24
N LEU A 155 -9.88 19.56 0.73
CA LEU A 155 -10.31 19.96 2.07
C LEU A 155 -9.68 21.34 2.40
N PRO A 156 -10.41 22.43 2.13
CA PRO A 156 -9.92 23.75 2.49
C PRO A 156 -9.56 23.83 3.96
N ALA A 157 -8.39 24.36 4.25
CA ALA A 157 -7.91 24.53 5.60
C ALA A 157 -8.87 25.43 6.37
N GLN A 158 -9.37 24.97 7.51
CA GLN A 158 -10.15 25.75 8.45
C GLN A 158 -9.33 25.93 9.70
N PRO A 159 -8.72 27.10 9.95
CA PRO A 159 -8.00 27.38 11.17
C PRO A 159 -8.93 27.22 12.37
N GLY A 160 -8.54 26.40 13.32
CA GLY A 160 -9.23 26.19 14.57
C GLY A 160 -8.33 26.54 15.76
N LYS A 161 -8.93 26.91 16.86
CA LYS A 161 -8.23 27.14 18.13
C LYS A 161 -8.04 25.79 18.82
N MET A 162 -6.81 25.47 19.19
CA MET A 162 -6.49 24.32 20.03
C MET A 162 -5.96 24.84 21.36
N GLU A 163 -6.56 24.38 22.46
CA GLU A 163 -6.15 24.73 23.80
C GLU A 163 -5.51 23.52 24.49
N THR A 164 -4.41 23.77 25.20
CA THR A 164 -3.84 22.74 26.07
C THR A 164 -4.75 22.50 27.29
N PRO A 165 -4.75 21.30 27.90
CA PRO A 165 -5.62 20.99 29.05
C PRO A 165 -5.43 21.93 30.24
N ASP A 166 -4.25 22.53 30.37
CA ASP A 166 -3.91 23.51 31.41
C ASP A 166 -4.20 24.96 31.02
N GLY A 167 -4.70 25.20 29.82
CA GLY A 167 -5.02 26.54 29.32
C GLY A 167 -3.83 27.44 29.02
N THR A 168 -2.60 26.94 29.10
CA THR A 168 -1.38 27.75 28.97
C THR A 168 -0.91 27.97 27.54
N GLY A 169 -1.42 27.23 26.58
CA GLY A 169 -1.04 27.32 25.17
C GLY A 169 -2.22 27.30 24.23
N THR A 170 -2.14 28.12 23.19
CA THR A 170 -3.10 28.09 22.08
C THR A 170 -2.35 27.84 20.79
N VAL A 171 -2.71 26.75 20.10
CA VAL A 171 -2.14 26.40 18.80
C VAL A 171 -3.24 26.48 17.75
N TYR A 172 -2.92 27.05 16.60
CA TYR A 172 -3.83 27.04 15.46
C TYR A 172 -3.54 25.83 14.60
N ASN A 173 -4.56 25.02 14.41
CA ASN A 173 -4.46 23.79 13.64
C ASN A 173 -5.25 23.85 12.35
N TYR A 174 -4.77 23.12 11.35
CA TYR A 174 -5.46 22.87 10.09
C TYR A 174 -5.97 21.44 10.08
N ASN A 175 -7.27 21.23 10.29
CA ASN A 175 -7.90 19.93 10.08
C ASN A 175 -7.23 18.75 10.80
N GLY A 176 -6.63 18.96 11.94
CA GLY A 176 -5.96 17.89 12.69
C GLY A 176 -4.70 17.32 12.03
N THR A 177 -4.17 17.95 11.02
CA THR A 177 -2.94 17.52 10.34
C THR A 177 -1.76 18.38 10.77
N ASN A 178 -1.17 18.06 11.88
CA ASN A 178 0.13 18.60 12.30
C ASN A 178 1.24 17.64 11.87
#